data_55f292470612ac7352e56090befc12e3
#
_entry.id   55f292470612ac7352e56090befc12e3
#
_cell.length_a   1.000
_cell.length_b   1.000
_cell.length_c   1.000
_cell.angle_alpha   90.00
_cell.angle_beta   90.00
_cell.angle_gamma   90.00
#
_symmetry.space_group_name_H-M   'P 1'
#
loop_
_entity.id
_entity.type
_entity.pdbx_description
1 polymer ?
#
loop_
_entity_poly.entity_id
_entity_poly.type
_entity_poly.pdbx_seq_one_letter_code
_entity_poly.pdbx_strand_id
1 'polypeptide(L)'
;MELTSKFERRNTMLFNGFDMLFNIAFALIFCSVFIILAYGIITSITTWNKNNHSPRLNVSARVVAKRTEVSHHQHPNNGDMSGSHGYSTTSSTSYYVTFEVDSGDRIEFSMSGSEYGMLIEGDAGTLNFQGTRYLGFERK
;
A
#
# COMPACT_ATOMS: atom_id res chain seq x y z
N MET A 1 26.76 46.61 33.74
CA MET A 1 27.36 45.27 33.57
C MET A 1 26.42 44.14 33.93
N GLU A 2 25.54 44.31 34.91
CA GLU A 2 24.58 43.26 35.35
C GLU A 2 23.37 43.07 34.43
N LEU A 3 22.91 44.14 33.78
CA LEU A 3 21.75 44.10 32.85
C LEU A 3 22.08 43.37 31.55
N THR A 4 23.29 43.47 31.03
CA THR A 4 23.72 42.75 29.80
C THR A 4 23.84 41.26 30.05
N SER A 5 24.36 40.83 31.20
CA SER A 5 24.49 39.41 31.56
C SER A 5 23.13 38.72 31.77
N LYS A 6 22.14 39.48 32.24
CA LYS A 6 20.76 38.99 32.44
C LYS A 6 19.99 38.88 31.12
N PHE A 7 20.28 39.74 30.16
CA PHE A 7 19.74 39.70 28.82
C PHE A 7 20.31 38.50 28.00
N GLU A 8 21.63 38.32 28.10
CA GLU A 8 22.31 37.17 27.45
C GLU A 8 21.80 35.81 27.99
N ARG A 9 21.68 35.66 29.31
CA ARG A 9 21.16 34.43 29.93
C ARG A 9 19.71 34.13 29.49
N ARG A 10 18.87 35.15 29.33
CA ARG A 10 17.51 34.99 28.90
C ARG A 10 17.41 34.52 27.44
N ASN A 11 18.25 35.10 26.57
CA ASN A 11 18.30 34.70 25.16
C ASN A 11 18.84 33.28 25.00
N THR A 12 19.87 32.89 25.72
CA THR A 12 20.39 31.50 25.66
C THR A 12 19.37 30.47 26.18
N MET A 13 18.58 30.81 27.21
CA MET A 13 17.50 29.92 27.68
C MET A 13 16.37 29.78 26.67
N LEU A 14 16.02 30.85 25.94
CA LEU A 14 14.97 30.78 24.90
C LEU A 14 15.44 29.97 23.69
N PHE A 15 16.68 30.13 23.24
CA PHE A 15 17.25 29.33 22.15
C PHE A 15 17.36 27.85 22.54
N ASN A 16 17.85 27.54 23.74
CA ASN A 16 17.90 26.15 24.23
C ASN A 16 16.53 25.52 24.36
N GLY A 17 15.49 26.26 24.76
CA GLY A 17 14.11 25.76 24.82
C GLY A 17 13.54 25.48 23.46
N PHE A 18 13.80 26.34 22.48
CA PHE A 18 13.35 26.15 21.10
C PHE A 18 14.02 24.92 20.45
N ASP A 19 15.36 24.81 20.61
CA ASP A 19 16.13 23.69 20.10
C ASP A 19 15.68 22.37 20.71
N MET A 20 15.36 22.35 22.01
CA MET A 20 14.83 21.18 22.69
C MET A 20 13.45 20.76 22.13
N LEU A 21 12.53 21.72 21.95
CA LEU A 21 11.23 21.47 21.37
C LEU A 21 11.34 20.98 19.93
N PHE A 22 12.21 21.57 19.15
CA PHE A 22 12.47 21.15 17.76
C PHE A 22 13.00 19.71 17.70
N ASN A 23 13.99 19.39 18.54
CA ASN A 23 14.55 18.04 18.58
C ASN A 23 13.52 16.99 19.03
N ILE A 24 12.66 17.32 20.00
CA ILE A 24 11.57 16.43 20.41
C ILE A 24 10.56 16.24 19.28
N ALA A 25 10.13 17.31 18.63
CA ALA A 25 9.20 17.23 17.48
C ALA A 25 9.79 16.41 16.33
N PHE A 26 11.06 16.64 16.01
CA PHE A 26 11.79 15.89 14.99
C PHE A 26 11.86 14.40 15.35
N ALA A 27 12.23 14.07 16.59
CA ALA A 27 12.28 12.68 17.06
C ALA A 27 10.92 11.98 16.99
N LEU A 28 9.83 12.68 17.36
CA LEU A 28 8.47 12.13 17.28
C LEU A 28 8.05 11.84 15.83
N ILE A 29 8.34 12.77 14.91
CA ILE A 29 8.06 12.58 13.48
C ILE A 29 8.88 11.40 12.95
N PHE A 30 10.16 11.37 13.26
CA PHE A 30 11.05 10.29 12.83
C PHE A 30 10.59 8.91 13.34
N CYS A 31 10.26 8.81 14.64
CA CYS A 31 9.71 7.59 15.22
C CYS A 31 8.39 7.17 14.58
N SER A 32 7.50 8.12 14.27
CA SER A 32 6.22 7.80 13.65
C SER A 32 6.39 7.20 12.25
N VAL A 33 7.32 7.71 11.46
CA VAL A 33 7.64 7.15 10.14
C VAL A 33 8.16 5.71 10.26
N PHE A 34 9.06 5.46 11.22
CA PHE A 34 9.59 4.11 11.46
C PHE A 34 8.51 3.13 11.90
N ILE A 35 7.58 3.55 12.75
CA ILE A 35 6.46 2.72 13.20
C ILE A 35 5.57 2.34 12.01
N ILE A 36 5.25 3.28 11.12
CA ILE A 36 4.43 3.03 9.93
C ILE A 36 5.13 2.04 8.99
N LEU A 37 6.43 2.23 8.74
CA LEU A 37 7.23 1.33 7.91
C LEU A 37 7.30 -0.07 8.52
N ALA A 38 7.58 -0.18 9.81
CA ALA A 38 7.63 -1.46 10.52
C ALA A 38 6.28 -2.19 10.47
N TYR A 39 5.17 -1.48 10.67
CA TYR A 39 3.83 -2.05 10.56
C TYR A 39 3.57 -2.60 9.15
N GLY A 40 3.92 -1.86 8.10
CA GLY A 40 3.79 -2.32 6.71
C GLY A 40 4.60 -3.59 6.43
N ILE A 41 5.82 -3.67 6.93
CA ILE A 41 6.68 -4.85 6.76
C ILE A 41 6.09 -6.05 7.52
N ILE A 42 5.66 -5.88 8.77
CA ILE A 42 5.09 -6.96 9.59
C ILE A 42 3.82 -7.51 8.94
N THR A 43 2.91 -6.65 8.46
CA THR A 43 1.67 -7.09 7.78
C THR A 43 1.97 -7.84 6.50
N SER A 44 2.95 -7.41 5.72
CA SER A 44 3.37 -8.10 4.49
C SER A 44 3.94 -9.49 4.79
N ILE A 45 4.82 -9.59 5.80
CA ILE A 45 5.44 -10.86 6.20
C ILE A 45 4.38 -11.81 6.76
N THR A 46 3.46 -11.35 7.59
CA THR A 46 2.41 -12.20 8.18
C THR A 46 1.46 -12.74 7.12
N THR A 47 1.05 -11.92 6.15
CA THR A 47 0.22 -12.36 5.03
C THR A 47 0.96 -13.38 4.15
N TRP A 48 2.23 -13.11 3.84
CA TRP A 48 3.07 -14.04 3.07
C TRP A 48 3.23 -15.37 3.79
N ASN A 49 3.53 -15.34 5.09
CA ASN A 49 3.69 -16.54 5.91
C ASN A 49 2.39 -17.34 6.00
N LYS A 50 1.25 -16.68 6.23
CA LYS A 50 -0.07 -17.32 6.25
C LYS A 50 -0.38 -17.99 4.92
N ASN A 51 -0.14 -17.34 3.81
CA ASN A 51 -0.37 -17.92 2.49
C ASN A 51 0.56 -19.12 2.24
N ASN A 52 1.82 -19.03 2.64
CA ASN A 52 2.80 -20.11 2.44
C ASN A 52 2.51 -21.37 3.26
N HIS A 53 1.86 -21.23 4.43
CA HIS A 53 1.43 -22.34 5.28
C HIS A 53 0.00 -22.82 4.94
N SER A 54 -0.73 -22.13 4.08
CA SER A 54 -2.04 -22.59 3.61
C SER A 54 -1.86 -23.72 2.59
N PRO A 55 -2.72 -24.74 2.59
CA PRO A 55 -2.69 -25.78 1.57
C PRO A 55 -3.00 -25.18 0.19
N ARG A 56 -2.38 -25.73 -0.85
CA ARG A 56 -2.78 -25.44 -2.22
C ARG A 56 -4.07 -26.19 -2.51
N LEU A 57 -5.06 -25.47 -2.99
CA LEU A 57 -6.37 -26.01 -3.31
C LEU A 57 -6.61 -25.93 -4.81
N ASN A 58 -7.14 -27.01 -5.36
CA ASN A 58 -7.65 -27.13 -6.72
C ASN A 58 -9.14 -27.42 -6.62
N VAL A 59 -9.96 -26.48 -7.01
CA VAL A 59 -11.42 -26.59 -6.89
C VAL A 59 -12.09 -26.23 -8.21
N SER A 60 -13.21 -26.87 -8.50
CA SER A 60 -14.07 -26.44 -9.60
C SER A 60 -14.64 -25.07 -9.29
N ALA A 61 -14.56 -24.16 -10.24
CA ALA A 61 -15.04 -22.79 -10.05
C ALA A 61 -15.53 -22.19 -11.36
N ARG A 62 -16.35 -21.15 -11.23
CA ARG A 62 -16.83 -20.33 -12.35
C ARG A 62 -16.49 -18.86 -12.10
N VAL A 63 -16.06 -18.17 -13.14
CA VAL A 63 -15.88 -16.72 -13.11
C VAL A 63 -17.26 -16.05 -13.07
N VAL A 64 -17.57 -15.31 -12.01
CA VAL A 64 -18.89 -14.66 -11.84
C VAL A 64 -18.83 -13.14 -11.93
N ALA A 65 -17.67 -12.54 -11.67
CA ALA A 65 -17.50 -11.10 -11.82
C ALA A 65 -16.04 -10.73 -12.08
N LYS A 66 -15.85 -9.62 -12.79
CA LYS A 66 -14.56 -9.01 -13.08
C LYS A 66 -14.62 -7.53 -12.75
N ARG A 67 -13.65 -6.99 -12.03
CA ARG A 67 -13.56 -5.56 -11.78
C ARG A 67 -12.13 -5.04 -11.93
N THR A 68 -12.05 -3.79 -12.28
CA THR A 68 -10.80 -3.06 -12.42
C THR A 68 -10.82 -1.88 -11.46
N GLU A 69 -9.74 -1.67 -10.74
CA GLU A 69 -9.56 -0.54 -9.84
C GLU A 69 -8.42 0.33 -10.37
N VAL A 70 -8.72 1.59 -10.67
CA VAL A 70 -7.73 2.56 -11.14
C VAL A 70 -7.46 3.57 -10.04
N SER A 71 -6.22 3.60 -9.58
CA SER A 71 -5.74 4.58 -8.60
C SER A 71 -4.92 5.66 -9.29
N HIS A 72 -5.26 6.92 -9.04
CA HIS A 72 -4.53 8.08 -9.57
C HIS A 72 -3.76 8.76 -8.46
N HIS A 73 -2.46 8.88 -8.62
CA HIS A 73 -1.58 9.65 -7.74
C HIS A 73 -1.11 10.90 -8.48
N GLN A 74 -1.46 12.07 -7.95
CA GLN A 74 -0.98 13.35 -8.45
C GLN A 74 0.25 13.77 -7.64
N HIS A 75 1.37 13.95 -8.32
CA HIS A 75 2.58 14.53 -7.74
C HIS A 75 2.71 15.98 -8.19
N PRO A 76 2.79 16.96 -7.26
CA PRO A 76 3.14 18.31 -7.63
C PRO A 76 4.57 18.28 -8.20
N ASN A 77 4.71 18.74 -9.42
CA ASN A 77 6.02 18.95 -10.01
C ASN A 77 6.59 20.22 -9.37
N ASN A 78 7.59 20.10 -8.50
CA ASN A 78 8.35 21.25 -7.97
C ASN A 78 9.13 21.82 -9.14
N GLY A 79 8.46 22.75 -9.82
CA GLY A 79 8.82 23.23 -11.13
C GLY A 79 10.20 23.83 -11.21
N ASP A 80 10.75 23.67 -12.37
CA ASP A 80 11.82 24.47 -12.95
C ASP A 80 11.56 25.97 -12.74
N MET A 81 12.62 26.79 -12.63
CA MET A 81 12.63 28.24 -12.40
C MET A 81 11.76 29.08 -13.36
N SER A 82 11.05 28.49 -14.30
CA SER A 82 10.19 29.14 -15.29
C SER A 82 8.74 29.39 -14.85
N GLY A 83 8.38 29.05 -13.60
CA GLY A 83 7.06 29.41 -13.03
C GLY A 83 5.88 28.59 -13.54
N SER A 84 6.08 27.54 -14.29
CA SER A 84 5.02 26.62 -14.73
C SER A 84 4.76 25.57 -13.66
N HIS A 85 3.70 25.72 -12.89
CA HIS A 85 3.22 24.72 -11.93
C HIS A 85 2.48 23.62 -12.69
N GLY A 86 3.16 22.50 -12.99
CA GLY A 86 2.58 21.30 -13.58
C GLY A 86 2.32 20.23 -12.54
N TYR A 87 1.29 19.40 -12.74
CA TYR A 87 1.06 18.17 -11.98
C TYR A 87 1.42 16.98 -12.87
N SER A 88 2.22 16.06 -12.34
CA SER A 88 2.42 14.75 -12.94
C SER A 88 1.42 13.78 -12.34
N THR A 89 0.62 13.13 -13.18
CA THR A 89 -0.35 12.11 -12.74
C THR A 89 0.21 10.73 -13.07
N THR A 90 0.41 9.90 -12.06
CA THR A 90 0.71 8.48 -12.21
C THR A 90 -0.55 7.68 -11.94
N SER A 91 -0.95 6.82 -12.88
CA SER A 91 -2.09 5.91 -12.68
C SER A 91 -1.59 4.48 -12.50
N SER A 92 -2.17 3.77 -11.53
CA SER A 92 -1.96 2.35 -11.30
C SER A 92 -3.29 1.62 -11.43
N THR A 93 -3.29 0.50 -12.14
CA THR A 93 -4.49 -0.32 -12.36
C THR A 93 -4.32 -1.68 -11.71
N SER A 94 -5.28 -2.05 -10.87
CA SER A 94 -5.38 -3.37 -10.24
C SER A 94 -6.57 -4.13 -10.81
N TYR A 95 -6.39 -5.42 -11.04
CA TYR A 95 -7.38 -6.29 -11.66
C TYR A 95 -7.84 -7.34 -10.65
N TYR A 96 -9.15 -7.54 -10.56
CA TYR A 96 -9.77 -8.48 -9.63
C TYR A 96 -10.80 -9.35 -10.36
N VAL A 97 -10.79 -10.63 -10.03
CA VAL A 97 -11.76 -11.60 -10.56
C VAL A 97 -12.39 -12.36 -9.39
N THR A 98 -13.70 -12.44 -9.40
CA THR A 98 -14.48 -13.22 -8.43
C THR A 98 -14.84 -14.56 -9.02
N PHE A 99 -14.48 -15.61 -8.32
CA PHE A 99 -14.84 -17.00 -8.66
C PHE A 99 -15.90 -17.51 -7.68
N GLU A 100 -16.88 -18.21 -8.19
CA GLU A 100 -17.84 -18.98 -7.41
C GLU A 100 -17.43 -20.44 -7.47
N VAL A 101 -17.20 -21.06 -6.32
CA VAL A 101 -16.82 -22.47 -6.19
C VAL A 101 -18.06 -23.35 -6.02
N ASP A 102 -17.91 -24.69 -6.15
CA ASP A 102 -19.04 -25.64 -6.10
C ASP A 102 -19.87 -25.55 -4.80
N SER A 103 -19.30 -25.05 -3.70
CA SER A 103 -20.05 -24.78 -2.46
C SER A 103 -21.00 -23.59 -2.56
N GLY A 104 -20.90 -22.75 -3.60
CA GLY A 104 -21.62 -21.49 -3.75
C GLY A 104 -20.88 -20.29 -3.13
N ASP A 105 -19.72 -20.52 -2.50
CA ASP A 105 -18.91 -19.45 -1.96
C ASP A 105 -18.24 -18.63 -3.07
N ARG A 106 -18.12 -17.33 -2.85
CA ARG A 106 -17.46 -16.41 -3.77
C ARG A 106 -16.15 -15.91 -3.20
N ILE A 107 -15.10 -16.05 -3.97
CA ILE A 107 -13.74 -15.66 -3.58
C ILE A 107 -13.19 -14.72 -4.65
N GLU A 108 -12.72 -13.54 -4.22
CA GLU A 108 -12.09 -12.58 -5.12
C GLU A 108 -10.57 -12.68 -5.03
N PHE A 109 -9.92 -12.71 -6.19
CA PHE A 109 -8.46 -12.68 -6.30
C PHE A 109 -7.98 -11.50 -7.13
N SER A 110 -6.89 -10.90 -6.68
CA SER A 110 -6.10 -9.97 -7.48
C SER A 110 -5.19 -10.75 -8.42
N MET A 111 -5.07 -10.31 -9.67
CA MET A 111 -4.24 -10.97 -10.68
C MET A 111 -3.60 -9.98 -11.64
N SER A 112 -2.71 -10.48 -12.49
CA SER A 112 -2.08 -9.69 -13.54
C SER A 112 -3.08 -9.30 -14.63
N GLY A 113 -2.82 -8.17 -15.33
CA GLY A 113 -3.67 -7.74 -16.44
C GLY A 113 -3.71 -8.74 -17.59
N SER A 114 -2.64 -9.52 -17.80
CA SER A 114 -2.59 -10.60 -18.81
C SER A 114 -3.53 -11.74 -18.47
N GLU A 115 -3.56 -12.20 -17.22
CA GLU A 115 -4.46 -13.25 -16.76
C GLU A 115 -5.91 -12.77 -16.77
N TYR A 116 -6.14 -11.54 -16.29
CA TYR A 116 -7.45 -10.91 -16.32
C TYR A 116 -8.05 -10.84 -17.74
N GLY A 117 -7.22 -10.52 -18.73
CA GLY A 117 -7.63 -10.43 -20.14
C GLY A 117 -8.02 -11.78 -20.76
N MET A 118 -7.50 -12.89 -20.25
CA MET A 118 -7.81 -14.23 -20.74
C MET A 118 -9.09 -14.84 -20.16
N LEU A 119 -9.60 -14.26 -19.06
CA LEU A 119 -10.81 -14.75 -18.39
C LEU A 119 -12.06 -13.99 -18.86
N ILE A 120 -13.15 -14.70 -19.01
CA ILE A 120 -14.47 -14.16 -19.35
C ILE A 120 -15.47 -14.57 -18.28
N GLU A 121 -16.42 -13.68 -17.94
CA GLU A 121 -17.51 -14.04 -17.03
C GLU A 121 -18.31 -15.20 -17.60
N GLY A 122 -18.54 -16.22 -16.78
CA GLY A 122 -19.16 -17.48 -17.18
C GLY A 122 -18.17 -18.61 -17.47
N ASP A 123 -16.85 -18.31 -17.61
CA ASP A 123 -15.84 -19.36 -17.77
C ASP A 123 -15.89 -20.32 -16.58
N ALA A 124 -15.96 -21.62 -16.86
CA ALA A 124 -15.92 -22.69 -15.88
C ALA A 124 -14.64 -23.51 -16.04
N GLY A 125 -14.06 -23.92 -14.91
CA GLY A 125 -12.80 -24.65 -14.93
C GLY A 125 -12.30 -25.01 -13.53
N THR A 126 -11.01 -25.27 -13.43
CA THR A 126 -10.33 -25.58 -12.17
C THR A 126 -9.52 -24.38 -11.71
N LEU A 127 -9.90 -23.84 -10.55
CA LEU A 127 -9.19 -22.75 -9.86
C LEU A 127 -8.14 -23.33 -8.94
N ASN A 128 -6.90 -22.85 -9.09
CA ASN A 128 -5.78 -23.19 -8.23
C ASN A 128 -5.38 -21.96 -7.41
N PHE A 129 -5.38 -22.09 -6.09
CA PHE A 129 -5.03 -20.99 -5.19
C PHE A 129 -4.42 -21.48 -3.88
N GLN A 130 -3.77 -20.58 -3.16
CA GLN A 130 -3.15 -20.85 -1.87
C GLN A 130 -3.44 -19.69 -0.90
N GLY A 131 -4.34 -19.90 0.05
CA GLY A 131 -4.83 -18.83 0.89
C GLY A 131 -5.50 -17.74 0.06
N THR A 132 -4.95 -16.52 0.10
CA THR A 132 -5.44 -15.38 -0.71
C THR A 132 -4.69 -15.19 -2.03
N ARG A 133 -3.76 -16.11 -2.36
CA ARG A 133 -2.93 -16.01 -3.57
C ARG A 133 -3.55 -16.82 -4.69
N TYR A 134 -3.88 -16.17 -5.78
CA TYR A 134 -4.20 -16.82 -7.05
C TYR A 134 -2.95 -17.47 -7.64
N LEU A 135 -3.07 -18.72 -8.09
CA LEU A 135 -2.00 -19.49 -8.73
C LEU A 135 -2.28 -19.80 -10.19
N GLY A 136 -3.56 -19.92 -10.59
CA GLY A 136 -3.95 -20.17 -11.96
C GLY A 136 -5.41 -20.63 -12.09
N PHE A 137 -5.92 -20.59 -13.32
CA PHE A 137 -7.23 -21.10 -13.69
C PHE A 137 -7.13 -21.85 -15.01
N GLU A 138 -7.53 -23.12 -15.00
CA GLU A 138 -7.58 -23.98 -16.18
C GLU A 138 -9.04 -24.12 -16.62
N ARG A 139 -9.37 -23.52 -17.77
CA ARG A 139 -10.71 -23.58 -18.37
C ARG A 139 -10.95 -24.97 -18.92
N LYS A 140 -12.16 -25.48 -18.69
CA LYS A 140 -12.68 -26.73 -19.26
C LYS A 140 -13.38 -26.46 -20.57
#